data_cd9e4084765a664859e10d68bf3a0c9d
#
_entry.id   cd9e4084765a664859e10d68bf3a0c9d
#
_cell.length_a   1.000
_cell.length_b   1.000
_cell.length_c   1.000
_cell.angle_alpha   90.00
_cell.angle_beta   90.00
_cell.angle_gamma   90.00
#
_symmetry.space_group_name_H-M   'P 1'
#
loop_
_entity.id
_entity.type
_entity.pdbx_description
1 polymer ?
#
loop_
_entity_poly.entity_id
_entity_poly.type
_entity_poly.pdbx_seq_one_letter_code
_entity_poly.pdbx_strand_id
1 'polypeptide(L)'
;NYYTPDPQDQKDVLWVIETRFQSHYRSLLRQIELGEKAEDRLKAVGRVISYLQDVTSPPRVVPVFTGRWWRFSFSDRFDRFPVDADAIDERLVDSCGLLELDPVDFESLLSATANTTISAIREKIAGYPVTWEAFWSFGEQAGEFGEYGIAGNQFGKRSSFRCADKERCLLLEDDPLYQEFALQRHLEAVQATMQALLIMQNYFE
;
A
#
# COMPACT_ATOMS: atom_id res chain seq x y z
N ASN A 1 4.81 -7.42 -5.96
CA ASN A 1 4.64 -6.26 -6.85
C ASN A 1 4.92 -4.99 -6.08
N TYR A 2 5.61 -4.03 -6.70
CA TYR A 2 5.92 -2.74 -6.09
C TYR A 2 5.41 -1.64 -7.00
N TYR A 3 4.68 -0.70 -6.42
CA TYR A 3 4.17 0.46 -7.13
C TYR A 3 5.31 1.46 -7.41
N THR A 4 5.31 2.04 -8.61
CA THR A 4 6.13 3.20 -8.94
C THR A 4 5.26 4.25 -9.61
N PRO A 5 5.36 5.53 -9.23
CA PRO A 5 4.65 6.63 -9.89
C PRO A 5 5.20 6.91 -11.30
N ASP A 6 6.39 6.40 -11.64
CA ASP A 6 6.96 6.54 -12.99
C ASP A 6 6.24 5.57 -13.95
N PRO A 7 5.74 6.06 -15.11
CA PRO A 7 5.13 5.21 -16.13
C PRO A 7 6.12 4.23 -16.78
N GLN A 8 7.42 4.38 -16.57
CA GLN A 8 8.42 3.42 -17.00
C GLN A 8 8.64 2.38 -15.91
N ASP A 9 8.51 1.10 -16.27
CA ASP A 9 8.88 0.01 -15.36
C ASP A 9 10.34 0.15 -14.98
N GLN A 10 10.62 0.04 -13.68
CA GLN A 10 11.98 0.05 -13.19
C GLN A 10 12.76 -1.15 -13.75
N LYS A 11 13.82 -0.83 -14.44
CA LYS A 11 14.79 -1.83 -14.87
C LYS A 11 15.91 -1.86 -13.84
N ASP A 12 16.18 -3.06 -13.35
CA ASP A 12 17.41 -3.40 -12.65
C ASP A 12 17.69 -2.72 -11.31
N VAL A 13 17.11 -3.28 -10.26
CA VAL A 13 17.80 -3.22 -8.97
C VAL A 13 18.61 -4.50 -8.84
N LEU A 14 19.93 -4.36 -8.90
CA LEU A 14 20.89 -5.47 -8.77
C LEU A 14 20.64 -6.63 -9.75
N TRP A 15 20.33 -6.36 -11.04
CA TRP A 15 20.14 -7.35 -12.13
C TRP A 15 19.29 -8.60 -11.78
N VAL A 16 18.76 -8.68 -10.57
CA VAL A 16 18.01 -9.83 -10.04
C VAL A 16 16.53 -9.52 -9.84
N ILE A 17 16.14 -8.23 -9.70
CA ILE A 17 14.76 -7.83 -9.40
C ILE A 17 14.29 -6.84 -10.45
N GLU A 18 13.41 -7.28 -11.31
CA GLU A 18 12.71 -6.44 -12.27
C GLU A 18 11.30 -6.15 -11.76
N THR A 19 10.95 -4.86 -11.67
CA THR A 19 9.58 -4.48 -11.34
C THR A 19 8.83 -4.21 -12.64
N ARG A 20 7.85 -5.04 -12.95
CA ARG A 20 6.96 -4.88 -14.11
C ARG A 20 5.55 -4.49 -13.69
N PHE A 21 5.45 -3.71 -12.62
CA PHE A 21 4.15 -3.36 -12.04
C PHE A 21 3.25 -2.69 -13.08
N GLN A 22 3.73 -1.64 -13.72
CA GLN A 22 2.93 -0.84 -14.66
C GLN A 22 2.56 -1.62 -15.93
N SER A 23 3.49 -2.37 -16.51
CA SER A 23 3.19 -3.15 -17.71
C SER A 23 2.22 -4.29 -17.44
N HIS A 24 2.32 -4.95 -16.28
CA HIS A 24 1.35 -5.97 -15.87
C HIS A 24 -0.02 -5.36 -15.60
N TYR A 25 -0.09 -4.24 -14.89
CA TYR A 25 -1.35 -3.58 -14.60
C TYR A 25 -2.07 -3.17 -15.87
N ARG A 26 -1.39 -2.50 -16.80
CA ARG A 26 -1.94 -2.14 -18.11
C ARG A 26 -2.36 -3.35 -18.94
N SER A 27 -1.63 -4.45 -18.84
CA SER A 27 -2.03 -5.70 -19.50
C SER A 27 -3.35 -6.25 -18.95
N LEU A 28 -3.58 -6.13 -17.64
CA LEU A 28 -4.84 -6.52 -17.00
C LEU A 28 -5.99 -5.59 -17.44
N LEU A 29 -5.76 -4.28 -17.51
CA LEU A 29 -6.78 -3.33 -18.00
C LEU A 29 -7.20 -3.66 -19.44
N ARG A 30 -6.23 -3.92 -20.33
CA ARG A 30 -6.55 -4.35 -21.70
C ARG A 30 -7.34 -5.66 -21.73
N GLN A 31 -7.05 -6.59 -20.83
CA GLN A 31 -7.80 -7.84 -20.72
C GLN A 31 -9.24 -7.62 -20.25
N ILE A 32 -9.48 -6.63 -19.39
CA ILE A 32 -10.83 -6.21 -18.97
C ILE A 32 -11.59 -5.61 -20.16
N GLU A 33 -10.95 -4.75 -20.93
CA GLU A 33 -11.56 -4.05 -22.06
C GLU A 33 -11.82 -4.96 -23.26
N LEU A 34 -10.84 -5.76 -23.64
CA LEU A 34 -10.81 -6.49 -24.92
C LEU A 34 -11.01 -8.01 -24.76
N GLY A 35 -11.15 -8.50 -23.56
CA GLY A 35 -11.29 -9.95 -23.31
C GLY A 35 -12.60 -10.48 -23.90
N GLU A 36 -12.53 -11.51 -24.73
CA GLU A 36 -13.68 -12.13 -25.38
C GLU A 36 -14.58 -12.90 -24.39
N LYS A 37 -13.97 -13.49 -23.36
CA LYS A 37 -14.68 -14.30 -22.37
C LYS A 37 -14.90 -13.53 -21.08
N ALA A 38 -16.13 -13.46 -20.62
CA ALA A 38 -16.48 -12.82 -19.35
C ALA A 38 -15.67 -13.37 -18.16
N GLU A 39 -15.39 -14.68 -18.13
CA GLU A 39 -14.58 -15.29 -17.07
C GLU A 39 -13.16 -14.74 -17.03
N ASP A 40 -12.51 -14.53 -18.17
CA ASP A 40 -11.14 -14.02 -18.24
C ASP A 40 -11.12 -12.53 -17.84
N ARG A 41 -12.13 -11.76 -18.25
CA ARG A 41 -12.32 -10.37 -17.83
C ARG A 41 -12.51 -10.27 -16.31
N LEU A 42 -13.35 -11.11 -15.71
CA LEU A 42 -13.55 -11.14 -14.25
C LEU A 42 -12.28 -11.54 -13.49
N LYS A 43 -11.50 -12.50 -14.02
CA LYS A 43 -10.20 -12.84 -13.45
C LYS A 43 -9.23 -11.65 -13.48
N ALA A 44 -9.24 -10.87 -14.57
CA ALA A 44 -8.41 -9.68 -14.68
C ALA A 44 -8.84 -8.61 -13.65
N VAL A 45 -10.14 -8.38 -13.46
CA VAL A 45 -10.67 -7.49 -12.40
C VAL A 45 -10.20 -7.94 -11.01
N GLY A 46 -10.31 -9.23 -10.68
CA GLY A 46 -9.84 -9.75 -9.40
C GLY A 46 -8.34 -9.48 -9.17
N ARG A 47 -7.51 -9.54 -10.23
CA ARG A 47 -6.09 -9.20 -10.15
C ARG A 47 -5.88 -7.70 -9.99
N VAL A 48 -6.65 -6.85 -10.68
CA VAL A 48 -6.63 -5.39 -10.51
C VAL A 48 -6.95 -5.02 -9.06
N ILE A 49 -7.98 -5.63 -8.47
CA ILE A 49 -8.32 -5.44 -7.06
C ILE A 49 -7.13 -5.83 -6.15
N SER A 50 -6.44 -6.94 -6.44
CA SER A 50 -5.25 -7.31 -5.66
C SER A 50 -4.13 -6.26 -5.76
N TYR A 51 -3.95 -5.60 -6.90
CA TYR A 51 -3.00 -4.48 -7.03
C TYR A 51 -3.43 -3.26 -6.21
N LEU A 52 -4.73 -2.94 -6.20
CA LEU A 52 -5.28 -1.86 -5.39
C LEU A 52 -5.06 -2.11 -3.89
N GLN A 53 -5.28 -3.34 -3.44
CA GLN A 53 -5.00 -3.73 -2.05
C GLN A 53 -3.50 -3.72 -1.74
N ASP A 54 -2.65 -4.16 -2.68
CA ASP A 54 -1.20 -4.12 -2.51
C ASP A 54 -0.70 -2.67 -2.26
N VAL A 55 -1.21 -1.67 -3.00
CA VAL A 55 -0.73 -0.28 -2.84
C VAL A 55 -1.22 0.43 -1.58
N THR A 56 -2.09 -0.16 -0.78
CA THR A 56 -2.40 0.33 0.57
C THR A 56 -1.39 -0.14 1.61
N SER A 57 -0.54 -1.11 1.25
CA SER A 57 0.54 -1.59 2.12
C SER A 57 1.81 -0.75 1.92
N PRO A 58 2.35 -0.10 2.98
CA PRO A 58 3.52 0.74 2.89
C PRO A 58 4.72 0.12 2.19
N PRO A 59 5.12 -1.14 2.45
CA PRO A 59 6.26 -1.75 1.77
C PRO A 59 6.05 -2.00 0.26
N ARG A 60 4.85 -1.72 -0.26
CA ARG A 60 4.55 -1.85 -1.70
C ARG A 60 4.66 -0.53 -2.44
N VAL A 61 4.43 0.61 -1.76
CA VAL A 61 4.57 1.97 -2.32
C VAL A 61 5.92 2.59 -1.97
N VAL A 62 6.55 2.15 -0.88
CA VAL A 62 7.99 2.33 -0.63
C VAL A 62 8.62 0.97 -0.83
N PRO A 63 9.10 0.65 -2.05
CA PRO A 63 9.53 -0.70 -2.36
C PRO A 63 10.77 -1.07 -1.57
N VAL A 64 10.56 -1.60 -0.35
CA VAL A 64 11.62 -2.18 0.46
C VAL A 64 11.80 -3.65 0.07
N PHE A 65 13.04 -4.12 0.10
CA PHE A 65 13.31 -5.50 -0.26
C PHE A 65 12.65 -6.46 0.74
N THR A 66 11.62 -7.14 0.28
CA THR A 66 10.98 -8.24 0.98
C THR A 66 11.11 -9.48 0.12
N GLY A 67 11.70 -10.53 0.64
CA GLY A 67 11.94 -11.73 -0.15
C GLY A 67 12.11 -12.98 0.69
N ARG A 68 12.09 -14.12 0.04
CA ARG A 68 12.40 -15.40 0.65
C ARG A 68 13.78 -15.84 0.16
N TRP A 69 14.78 -15.78 1.05
CA TRP A 69 16.10 -16.29 0.73
C TRP A 69 16.37 -17.55 1.55
N TRP A 70 16.48 -18.68 0.86
CA TRP A 70 16.67 -20.01 1.40
C TRP A 70 15.60 -20.38 2.44
N ARG A 71 15.94 -20.34 3.75
CA ARG A 71 15.02 -20.64 4.87
C ARG A 71 14.48 -19.39 5.57
N PHE A 72 14.92 -18.20 5.18
CA PHE A 72 14.51 -16.94 5.78
C PHE A 72 13.43 -16.27 4.93
N SER A 73 12.33 -15.92 5.57
CA SER A 73 11.28 -15.11 4.97
C SER A 73 11.42 -13.68 5.50
N PHE A 74 11.77 -12.76 4.63
CA PHE A 74 11.82 -11.34 4.93
C PHE A 74 10.49 -10.70 4.53
N SER A 75 9.39 -11.09 5.19
CA SER A 75 8.12 -10.38 5.02
C SER A 75 8.11 -9.15 5.92
N ASP A 76 7.49 -8.09 5.41
CA ASP A 76 7.26 -6.91 6.21
C ASP A 76 6.34 -7.21 7.41
N ARG A 77 6.56 -6.53 8.51
CA ARG A 77 5.74 -6.72 9.71
C ARG A 77 4.37 -6.10 9.58
N PHE A 78 4.21 -5.06 8.76
CA PHE A 78 2.92 -4.50 8.44
C PHE A 78 2.02 -5.53 7.74
N ASP A 79 2.55 -6.30 6.78
CA ASP A 79 1.78 -7.36 6.09
C ASP A 79 1.27 -8.47 7.03
N ARG A 80 1.75 -8.51 8.27
CA ARG A 80 1.35 -9.46 9.31
C ARG A 80 0.62 -8.80 10.48
N PHE A 81 0.43 -7.48 10.41
CA PHE A 81 -0.28 -6.78 11.47
C PHE A 81 -1.75 -7.19 11.47
N PRO A 82 -2.36 -7.42 12.63
CA PRO A 82 -3.74 -7.87 12.70
C PRO A 82 -4.70 -6.89 12.02
N VAL A 83 -5.66 -7.43 11.29
CA VAL A 83 -6.78 -6.67 10.73
C VAL A 83 -7.90 -6.63 11.77
N ASP A 84 -8.32 -5.44 12.14
CA ASP A 84 -9.48 -5.22 12.99
C ASP A 84 -10.73 -5.06 12.12
N ALA A 85 -11.41 -6.18 11.85
CA ALA A 85 -12.58 -6.21 10.98
C ALA A 85 -13.77 -5.45 11.58
N ASP A 86 -13.95 -5.52 12.89
CA ASP A 86 -15.07 -4.86 13.58
C ASP A 86 -14.90 -3.34 13.51
N ALA A 87 -13.69 -2.83 13.74
CA ALA A 87 -13.39 -1.41 13.61
C ALA A 87 -13.50 -0.91 12.15
N ILE A 88 -13.17 -1.75 11.16
CA ILE A 88 -13.37 -1.42 9.73
C ILE A 88 -14.86 -1.31 9.45
N ASP A 89 -15.66 -2.27 9.88
CA ASP A 89 -17.12 -2.27 9.64
C ASP A 89 -17.79 -1.04 10.27
N GLU A 90 -17.41 -0.68 11.50
CA GLU A 90 -17.91 0.52 12.16
C GLU A 90 -17.59 1.78 11.36
N ARG A 91 -16.34 1.95 10.92
CA ARG A 91 -15.91 3.11 10.12
C ARG A 91 -16.53 3.16 8.73
N LEU A 92 -16.79 2.00 8.12
CA LEU A 92 -17.47 1.94 6.82
C LEU A 92 -18.93 2.39 6.92
N VAL A 93 -19.64 2.02 7.98
CA VAL A 93 -21.03 2.47 8.20
C VAL A 93 -21.09 3.99 8.27
N ASP A 94 -20.16 4.61 8.98
CA ASP A 94 -20.08 6.07 9.09
C ASP A 94 -19.72 6.75 7.76
N SER A 95 -18.95 6.09 6.91
CA SER A 95 -18.45 6.62 5.64
C SER A 95 -19.26 6.23 4.41
N CYS A 96 -20.23 5.29 4.53
CA CYS A 96 -21.05 4.83 3.39
C CYS A 96 -21.82 5.94 2.66
N GLY A 97 -22.05 7.10 3.30
CA GLY A 97 -22.63 8.29 2.65
C GLY A 97 -21.59 9.19 1.95
N LEU A 98 -20.30 8.90 2.10
CA LEU A 98 -19.18 9.73 1.65
C LEU A 98 -18.28 9.05 0.60
N LEU A 99 -18.66 7.88 0.08
CA LEU A 99 -18.00 7.32 -1.09
C LEU A 99 -18.28 8.22 -2.29
N GLU A 100 -17.61 9.36 -2.34
CA GLU A 100 -17.53 10.15 -3.57
C GLU A 100 -16.88 9.29 -4.64
N LEU A 101 -17.65 8.98 -5.68
CA LEU A 101 -17.24 8.16 -6.81
C LEU A 101 -16.37 9.01 -7.76
N ASP A 102 -15.24 9.51 -7.24
CA ASP A 102 -14.35 10.36 -8.01
C ASP A 102 -13.43 9.62 -9.00
N PRO A 103 -12.96 8.39 -8.76
CA PRO A 103 -12.17 7.73 -9.77
C PRO A 103 -13.04 7.23 -10.91
N VAL A 104 -12.83 7.81 -12.09
CA VAL A 104 -13.55 7.49 -13.33
C VAL A 104 -13.09 6.16 -13.92
N ASP A 105 -11.87 5.71 -13.59
CA ASP A 105 -11.22 4.52 -14.15
C ASP A 105 -10.25 3.85 -13.17
N PHE A 106 -9.81 2.64 -13.50
CA PHE A 106 -8.90 1.86 -12.69
C PHE A 106 -7.49 2.48 -12.53
N GLU A 107 -6.97 3.20 -13.54
CA GLU A 107 -5.65 3.84 -13.47
C GLU A 107 -5.66 5.01 -12.46
N SER A 108 -6.70 5.83 -12.52
CA SER A 108 -6.93 6.93 -11.57
C SER A 108 -7.11 6.41 -10.16
N LEU A 109 -7.90 5.35 -9.97
CA LEU A 109 -8.11 4.72 -8.67
C LEU A 109 -6.79 4.18 -8.09
N LEU A 110 -5.98 3.48 -8.89
CA LEU A 110 -4.68 2.98 -8.44
C LEU A 110 -3.76 4.11 -7.98
N SER A 111 -3.67 5.18 -8.79
CA SER A 111 -2.82 6.33 -8.48
C SER A 111 -3.29 7.07 -7.22
N ALA A 112 -4.59 7.28 -7.07
CA ALA A 112 -5.17 7.92 -5.90
C ALA A 112 -4.87 7.10 -4.64
N THR A 113 -5.17 5.79 -4.65
CA THR A 113 -4.93 4.88 -3.52
C THR A 113 -3.45 4.83 -3.12
N ALA A 114 -2.55 4.72 -4.10
CA ALA A 114 -1.11 4.71 -3.84
C ALA A 114 -0.63 6.04 -3.24
N ASN A 115 -1.10 7.18 -3.77
CA ASN A 115 -0.74 8.50 -3.27
C ASN A 115 -1.23 8.75 -1.84
N THR A 116 -2.41 8.24 -1.47
CA THR A 116 -2.90 8.30 -0.10
C THR A 116 -1.98 7.53 0.86
N THR A 117 -1.54 6.33 0.47
CA THR A 117 -0.57 5.56 1.27
C THR A 117 0.78 6.28 1.38
N ILE A 118 1.30 6.82 0.27
CA ILE A 118 2.55 7.61 0.26
C ILE A 118 2.44 8.82 1.19
N SER A 119 1.31 9.54 1.14
CA SER A 119 1.06 10.70 2.00
C SER A 119 1.03 10.29 3.47
N ALA A 120 0.34 9.21 3.80
CA ALA A 120 0.28 8.69 5.17
C ALA A 120 1.66 8.31 5.73
N ILE A 121 2.55 7.72 4.91
CA ILE A 121 3.92 7.39 5.33
C ILE A 121 4.70 8.68 5.66
N ARG A 122 4.45 9.79 4.98
CA ARG A 122 5.08 11.09 5.20
C ARG A 122 4.47 11.89 6.36
N GLU A 123 3.35 11.45 6.90
CA GLU A 123 2.74 12.08 8.06
C GLU A 123 3.56 11.84 9.33
N LYS A 124 3.51 12.82 10.25
CA LYS A 124 4.15 12.69 11.55
C LYS A 124 3.43 11.66 12.40
N ILE A 125 4.19 10.84 13.08
CA ILE A 125 3.66 10.01 14.16
C ILE A 125 3.23 10.94 15.31
N ALA A 126 1.97 10.88 15.71
CA ALA A 126 1.40 11.77 16.70
C ALA A 126 2.21 11.71 18.02
N GLY A 127 2.67 12.89 18.50
CA GLY A 127 3.49 12.98 19.71
C GLY A 127 4.98 12.66 19.50
N TYR A 128 5.42 12.36 18.27
CA TYR A 128 6.82 12.06 17.97
C TYR A 128 7.42 13.03 16.94
N PRO A 129 8.73 13.29 16.97
CA PRO A 129 9.39 14.20 16.04
C PRO A 129 9.76 13.55 14.70
N VAL A 130 9.17 12.41 14.38
CA VAL A 130 9.42 11.59 13.19
C VAL A 130 8.14 11.32 12.43
N THR A 131 8.27 11.02 11.14
CA THR A 131 7.20 10.54 10.28
C THR A 131 7.19 9.00 10.26
N TRP A 132 6.16 8.41 9.64
CA TRP A 132 6.14 6.96 9.40
C TRP A 132 7.26 6.49 8.46
N GLU A 133 7.98 7.40 7.77
CA GLU A 133 9.23 7.08 7.06
C GLU A 133 10.31 6.48 7.98
N ALA A 134 10.17 6.63 9.29
CA ALA A 134 11.02 5.91 10.24
C ALA A 134 10.99 4.37 10.04
N PHE A 135 9.92 3.83 9.47
CA PHE A 135 9.77 2.42 9.14
C PHE A 135 10.07 2.13 7.67
N TRP A 136 9.61 2.99 6.74
CA TRP A 136 9.77 2.83 5.29
C TRP A 136 10.27 4.13 4.68
N SER A 137 11.55 4.22 4.41
CA SER A 137 12.21 5.40 3.86
C SER A 137 12.23 5.33 2.34
N PHE A 138 11.77 6.41 1.69
CA PHE A 138 11.83 6.50 0.22
C PHE A 138 13.28 6.59 -0.27
N GLY A 139 13.54 6.08 -1.48
CA GLY A 139 14.79 6.29 -2.19
C GLY A 139 15.02 7.79 -2.50
N GLU A 140 16.26 8.13 -2.83
CA GLU A 140 16.64 9.52 -3.10
C GLU A 140 16.00 10.05 -4.39
N GLN A 141 15.77 9.19 -5.37
CA GLN A 141 15.14 9.52 -6.64
C GLN A 141 13.77 8.83 -6.79
N ALA A 142 12.89 9.46 -7.54
CA ALA A 142 11.59 8.86 -7.86
C ALA A 142 11.80 7.54 -8.62
N GLY A 143 11.15 6.49 -8.16
CA GLY A 143 11.24 5.17 -8.75
C GLY A 143 12.38 4.30 -8.22
N GLU A 144 13.27 4.80 -7.36
CA GLU A 144 14.26 3.96 -6.68
C GLU A 144 13.62 3.11 -5.59
N PHE A 145 14.26 1.98 -5.30
CA PHE A 145 13.90 1.18 -4.15
C PHE A 145 14.16 2.00 -2.88
N GLY A 146 13.18 1.97 -1.98
CA GLY A 146 13.33 2.47 -0.64
C GLY A 146 14.08 1.47 0.24
N GLU A 147 14.26 1.85 1.47
CA GLU A 147 14.86 1.03 2.50
C GLU A 147 14.06 1.09 3.79
N TYR A 148 14.34 0.20 4.72
CA TYR A 148 13.81 0.36 6.06
C TYR A 148 14.47 1.57 6.72
N GLY A 149 13.64 2.47 7.24
CA GLY A 149 14.12 3.66 7.97
C GLY A 149 14.75 3.31 9.31
N ILE A 150 14.94 4.32 10.16
CA ILE A 150 15.65 4.19 11.45
C ILE A 150 15.03 3.20 12.43
N ALA A 151 13.72 2.91 12.31
CA ALA A 151 13.03 1.90 13.11
C ALA A 151 13.18 0.49 12.53
N GLY A 152 13.62 0.35 11.29
CA GLY A 152 13.73 -0.92 10.62
C GLY A 152 12.37 -1.61 10.40
N ASN A 153 12.38 -2.91 10.11
CA ASN A 153 11.18 -3.73 10.00
C ASN A 153 10.62 -4.08 11.40
N GLN A 154 10.19 -3.05 12.16
CA GLN A 154 9.71 -3.18 13.55
C GLN A 154 8.30 -2.63 13.75
N PHE A 155 7.49 -2.46 12.69
CA PHE A 155 6.11 -2.01 12.83
C PHE A 155 5.32 -2.90 13.80
N GLY A 156 4.59 -2.29 14.74
CA GLY A 156 3.90 -2.99 15.81
C GLY A 156 4.81 -3.51 16.94
N LYS A 157 6.10 -3.17 16.94
CA LYS A 157 7.06 -3.52 18.01
C LYS A 157 7.64 -2.28 18.65
N ARG A 158 8.24 -2.47 19.82
CA ARG A 158 8.93 -1.39 20.52
C ARG A 158 9.99 -0.77 19.63
N SER A 159 9.80 0.51 19.31
CA SER A 159 10.71 1.31 18.49
C SER A 159 11.19 2.53 19.26
N SER A 160 12.40 2.98 19.01
CA SER A 160 12.97 4.15 19.68
C SER A 160 13.48 5.16 18.68
N PHE A 161 13.17 6.43 18.91
CA PHE A 161 13.56 7.55 18.08
C PHE A 161 14.36 8.56 18.88
N ARG A 162 15.19 9.35 18.19
CA ARG A 162 15.86 10.49 18.81
C ARG A 162 14.87 11.65 18.87
N CYS A 163 14.53 12.09 20.07
CA CYS A 163 13.73 13.28 20.32
C CYS A 163 14.58 14.52 20.58
N ALA A 164 13.93 15.68 20.77
CA ALA A 164 14.59 16.90 21.20
C ALA A 164 15.37 16.64 22.51
N ASP A 165 16.44 17.41 22.74
CA ASP A 165 17.26 17.37 23.96
C ASP A 165 18.01 16.06 24.25
N LYS A 166 18.32 15.28 23.21
CA LYS A 166 19.05 13.99 23.30
C LYS A 166 18.31 12.86 24.02
N GLU A 167 17.05 13.07 24.40
CA GLU A 167 16.21 12.03 24.94
C GLU A 167 15.75 11.04 23.86
N ARG A 168 15.50 9.80 24.27
CA ARG A 168 14.90 8.77 23.39
C ARG A 168 13.41 8.70 23.65
N CYS A 169 12.63 8.95 22.62
CA CYS A 169 11.20 8.63 22.62
C CYS A 169 11.00 7.17 22.25
N LEU A 170 10.06 6.54 22.92
CA LEU A 170 9.74 5.13 22.75
C LEU A 170 8.30 4.98 22.28
N LEU A 171 8.12 4.37 21.11
CA LEU A 171 6.85 3.83 20.68
C LEU A 171 6.79 2.38 21.16
N LEU A 172 5.83 2.08 22.02
CA LEU A 172 5.73 0.78 22.68
C LEU A 172 5.18 -0.27 21.71
N GLU A 173 5.36 -1.54 22.06
CA GLU A 173 4.65 -2.62 21.40
C GLU A 173 3.15 -2.46 21.64
N ASP A 174 2.34 -2.74 20.62
CA ASP A 174 0.90 -2.61 20.62
C ASP A 174 0.36 -1.19 20.93
N ASP A 175 1.19 -0.16 20.69
CA ASP A 175 0.75 1.22 20.82
C ASP A 175 -0.46 1.49 19.90
N PRO A 176 -1.51 2.20 20.39
CA PRO A 176 -2.69 2.54 19.58
C PRO A 176 -2.37 3.25 18.24
N LEU A 177 -1.24 3.95 18.15
CA LEU A 177 -0.81 4.59 16.91
C LEU A 177 -0.52 3.59 15.80
N TYR A 178 0.03 2.42 16.11
CA TYR A 178 0.18 1.35 15.12
C TYR A 178 -1.16 0.82 14.65
N GLN A 179 -2.10 0.63 15.59
CA GLN A 179 -3.43 0.11 15.29
C GLN A 179 -4.19 1.10 14.40
N GLU A 180 -4.18 2.39 14.75
CA GLU A 180 -4.85 3.43 13.96
C GLU A 180 -4.25 3.54 12.55
N PHE A 181 -2.92 3.56 12.42
CA PHE A 181 -2.27 3.60 11.12
C PHE A 181 -2.64 2.38 10.26
N ALA A 182 -2.59 1.17 10.83
CA ALA A 182 -2.95 -0.05 10.12
C ALA A 182 -4.43 -0.07 9.75
N LEU A 183 -5.33 0.33 10.67
CA LEU A 183 -6.77 0.41 10.44
C LEU A 183 -7.09 1.31 9.24
N GLN A 184 -6.47 2.49 9.15
CA GLN A 184 -6.66 3.40 8.01
C GLN A 184 -6.22 2.77 6.68
N ARG A 185 -5.09 2.06 6.66
CA ARG A 185 -4.62 1.36 5.44
C ARG A 185 -5.54 0.21 5.04
N HIS A 186 -6.03 -0.56 6.01
CA HIS A 186 -6.99 -1.64 5.75
C HIS A 186 -8.35 -1.11 5.28
N LEU A 187 -8.83 -0.02 5.88
CA LEU A 187 -10.06 0.66 5.46
C LEU A 187 -9.97 1.14 4.01
N GLU A 188 -8.84 1.76 3.63
CA GLU A 188 -8.60 2.15 2.23
C GLU A 188 -8.58 0.96 1.26
N ALA A 189 -8.02 -0.18 1.67
CA ALA A 189 -8.03 -1.38 0.84
C ALA A 189 -9.47 -1.84 0.55
N VAL A 190 -10.36 -1.78 1.54
CA VAL A 190 -11.78 -2.11 1.38
C VAL A 190 -12.47 -1.07 0.49
N GLN A 191 -12.27 0.22 0.74
CA GLN A 191 -12.86 1.31 -0.05
C GLN A 191 -12.42 1.25 -1.52
N ALA A 192 -11.12 1.06 -1.78
CA ALA A 192 -10.61 0.90 -3.14
C ALA A 192 -11.18 -0.35 -3.83
N THR A 193 -11.41 -1.44 -3.09
CA THR A 193 -12.09 -2.62 -3.61
C THR A 193 -13.52 -2.32 -4.00
N MET A 194 -14.28 -1.61 -3.16
CA MET A 194 -15.66 -1.22 -3.45
C MET A 194 -15.74 -0.32 -4.67
N GLN A 195 -14.87 0.69 -4.78
CA GLN A 195 -14.78 1.56 -5.95
C GLN A 195 -14.43 0.79 -7.22
N ALA A 196 -13.50 -0.16 -7.15
CA ALA A 196 -13.16 -1.02 -8.28
C ALA A 196 -14.34 -1.87 -8.77
N LEU A 197 -15.16 -2.37 -7.85
CA LEU A 197 -16.38 -3.12 -8.20
C LEU A 197 -17.42 -2.22 -8.87
N LEU A 198 -17.54 -0.97 -8.46
CA LEU A 198 -18.43 0.00 -9.12
C LEU A 198 -17.91 0.38 -10.52
N ILE A 199 -16.61 0.62 -10.67
CA ILE A 199 -16.02 0.85 -12.00
C ILE A 199 -16.24 -0.36 -12.92
N MET A 200 -16.10 -1.57 -12.37
CA MET A 200 -16.32 -2.81 -13.13
C MET A 200 -17.70 -2.87 -13.77
N GLN A 201 -18.76 -2.35 -13.13
CA GLN A 201 -20.12 -2.37 -13.69
C GLN A 201 -20.17 -1.73 -15.08
N ASN A 202 -19.43 -0.63 -15.29
CA ASN A 202 -19.39 0.07 -16.57
C ASN A 202 -18.78 -0.76 -17.72
N TYR A 203 -18.04 -1.82 -17.41
CA TYR A 203 -17.41 -2.69 -18.42
C TYR A 203 -18.23 -3.92 -18.76
N PHE A 204 -19.27 -4.23 -17.98
CA PHE A 204 -20.07 -5.44 -18.16
C PHE A 204 -21.55 -5.14 -18.52
N GLU A 205 -21.92 -3.87 -18.59
CA GLU A 205 -23.16 -3.41 -19.21
C GLU A 205 -23.03 -3.34 -20.75
#